data_8d6469677b43645f2b0a3ac298390740
#
_entry.id   8d6469677b43645f2b0a3ac298390740
#
_cell.length_a   1.000
_cell.length_b   1.000
_cell.length_c   1.000
_cell.angle_alpha   90.00
_cell.angle_beta   90.00
_cell.angle_gamma   90.00
#
_symmetry.space_group_name_H-M   'P 1'
#
loop_
_entity.id
_entity.type
_entity.pdbx_description
1 polymer ?
#
loop_
_entity_poly.entity_id
_entity_poly.type
_entity_poly.pdbx_seq_one_letter_code
_entity_poly.pdbx_strand_id
1 'polypeptide(L)'
;MGHALDDTIQDVLIRFKRMQGFDTLWLPGSDHAAISTEMKVVQKIGKEGKTKQDLGREKFLEEAWDWTHEYGGIIQKQQRKLGCSCDWERNRFTLDEGMSDAVLEQFIKFFSS
;
A
#
# COMPACT_ATOMS: atom_id res chain seq x y z
N MET A 1 2.76 -2.05 -17.11
CA MET A 1 2.17 -3.24 -17.73
C MET A 1 2.07 -4.45 -16.80
N GLY A 2 3.12 -4.81 -16.12
CA GLY A 2 3.13 -5.97 -15.22
C GLY A 2 2.08 -5.90 -14.11
N HIS A 3 1.92 -4.75 -13.47
CA HIS A 3 0.91 -4.54 -12.43
C HIS A 3 -0.53 -4.61 -12.98
N ALA A 4 -0.77 -4.08 -14.17
CA ALA A 4 -2.08 -4.16 -14.81
C ALA A 4 -2.46 -5.60 -15.14
N LEU A 5 -1.52 -6.42 -15.60
CA LEU A 5 -1.72 -7.84 -15.85
C LEU A 5 -2.03 -8.62 -14.58
N ASP A 6 -1.27 -8.37 -13.52
CA ASP A 6 -1.45 -9.00 -12.21
C ASP A 6 -2.84 -8.69 -11.62
N ASP A 7 -3.21 -7.42 -11.60
CA ASP A 7 -4.53 -6.98 -11.13
C ASP A 7 -5.67 -7.58 -11.98
N THR A 8 -5.49 -7.67 -13.28
CA THR A 8 -6.48 -8.24 -14.20
C THR A 8 -6.70 -9.73 -13.93
N ILE A 9 -5.65 -10.51 -13.70
CA ILE A 9 -5.73 -11.93 -13.39
C ILE A 9 -6.51 -12.15 -12.09
N GLN A 10 -6.20 -11.39 -11.06
CA GLN A 10 -6.91 -11.45 -9.77
C GLN A 10 -8.40 -11.08 -9.94
N ASP A 11 -8.70 -10.04 -10.69
CA ASP A 11 -10.06 -9.57 -10.94
C ASP A 11 -10.89 -10.64 -11.69
N VAL A 12 -10.32 -11.26 -12.71
CA VAL A 12 -10.99 -12.34 -13.45
C VAL A 12 -11.35 -13.52 -12.55
N LEU A 13 -10.43 -13.94 -11.68
CA LEU A 13 -10.68 -15.03 -10.74
C LEU A 13 -11.80 -14.69 -9.75
N ILE A 14 -11.79 -13.49 -9.21
CA ILE A 14 -12.82 -13.03 -8.26
C ILE A 14 -14.19 -12.94 -8.91
N ARG A 15 -14.28 -12.35 -10.11
CA ARG A 15 -15.53 -12.26 -10.88
C ARG A 15 -16.06 -13.62 -11.24
N PHE A 16 -15.19 -14.52 -11.68
CA PHE A 16 -15.56 -15.90 -12.03
C PHE A 16 -16.17 -16.63 -10.81
N LYS A 17 -15.55 -16.51 -9.66
CA LYS A 17 -16.07 -17.13 -8.43
C LYS A 17 -17.40 -16.53 -7.98
N ARG A 18 -17.59 -15.23 -8.11
CA ARG A 18 -18.89 -14.58 -7.84
C ARG A 18 -19.98 -15.08 -8.78
N MET A 19 -19.66 -15.26 -10.06
CA MET A 19 -20.60 -15.80 -11.04
C MET A 19 -20.99 -17.26 -10.74
N GLN A 20 -20.11 -18.02 -10.08
CA GLN A 20 -20.41 -19.38 -9.61
C GLN A 20 -21.24 -19.42 -8.32
N GLY A 21 -21.59 -18.28 -7.73
CA GLY A 21 -22.38 -18.18 -6.51
C GLY A 21 -21.58 -18.16 -5.21
N PHE A 22 -20.25 -18.09 -5.28
CA PHE A 22 -19.42 -17.93 -4.09
C PHE A 22 -19.47 -16.51 -3.54
N ASP A 23 -19.47 -16.38 -2.22
CA ASP A 23 -19.29 -15.11 -1.53
C ASP A 23 -17.80 -14.81 -1.46
N THR A 24 -17.31 -13.99 -2.41
CA THR A 24 -15.89 -13.70 -2.60
C THR A 24 -15.53 -12.29 -2.17
N LEU A 25 -14.48 -12.18 -1.36
CA LEU A 25 -13.89 -10.93 -0.94
C LEU A 25 -12.52 -10.75 -1.60
N TRP A 26 -12.34 -9.63 -2.27
CA TRP A 26 -11.02 -9.16 -2.69
C TRP A 26 -10.65 -7.94 -1.85
N LEU A 27 -9.81 -8.16 -0.85
CA LEU A 27 -9.38 -7.12 0.08
C LEU A 27 -8.17 -6.38 -0.50
N PRO A 28 -8.31 -5.09 -0.88
CA PRO A 28 -7.17 -4.33 -1.36
C PRO A 28 -6.24 -3.95 -0.22
N GLY A 29 -4.95 -3.91 -0.51
CA GLY A 29 -3.94 -3.49 0.45
C GLY A 29 -2.78 -2.81 -0.25
N SER A 30 -2.12 -1.91 0.45
CA SER A 30 -0.91 -1.24 0.00
C SER A 30 0.23 -1.58 0.92
N ASP A 31 1.39 -1.85 0.32
CA ASP A 31 2.60 -2.15 1.06
C ASP A 31 3.51 -0.92 1.17
N HIS A 32 4.35 -0.93 2.19
CA HIS A 32 5.39 0.07 2.38
C HIS A 32 6.65 -0.34 1.60
N ALA A 33 6.96 0.41 0.55
CA ALA A 33 8.24 0.30 -0.12
C ALA A 33 9.21 1.31 0.52
N ALA A 34 9.64 1.03 1.75
CA ALA A 34 10.38 1.98 2.58
C ALA A 34 11.59 2.60 1.88
N ILE A 35 12.46 1.78 1.27
CA ILE A 35 13.66 2.25 0.57
C ILE A 35 13.29 3.09 -0.66
N SER A 36 12.35 2.61 -1.47
CA SER A 36 11.90 3.32 -2.67
C SER A 36 11.22 4.64 -2.33
N THR A 37 10.39 4.65 -1.29
CA THR A 37 9.73 5.86 -0.77
C THR A 37 10.75 6.86 -0.26
N GLU A 38 11.74 6.42 0.51
CA GLU A 38 12.81 7.26 1.01
C GLU A 38 13.58 7.93 -0.14
N MET A 39 13.95 7.15 -1.15
CA MET A 39 14.65 7.69 -2.33
C MET A 39 13.83 8.76 -3.05
N LYS A 40 12.53 8.52 -3.24
CA LYS A 40 11.64 9.48 -3.91
C LYS A 40 11.45 10.76 -3.10
N VAL A 41 11.32 10.66 -1.79
CA VAL A 41 11.21 11.80 -0.88
C VAL A 41 12.52 12.61 -0.90
N VAL A 42 13.67 11.95 -0.85
CA VAL A 42 14.99 12.61 -0.97
C VAL A 42 15.12 13.38 -2.30
N GLN A 43 14.67 12.79 -3.40
CA GLN A 43 14.64 13.47 -4.70
C GLN A 43 13.72 14.69 -4.71
N LYS A 44 12.54 14.56 -4.10
CA LYS A 44 11.56 15.65 -4.00
C LYS A 44 12.12 16.82 -3.20
N ILE A 45 12.66 16.59 -2.00
CA ILE A 45 13.23 17.64 -1.16
C ILE A 45 14.52 18.24 -1.76
N GLY A 46 15.30 17.44 -2.50
CA GLY A 46 16.47 17.91 -3.24
C GLY A 46 16.10 18.93 -4.32
N LYS A 47 14.96 18.78 -4.98
CA LYS A 47 14.42 19.76 -5.94
C LYS A 47 14.02 21.06 -5.25
N GLU A 48 13.66 21.03 -4.00
CA GLU A 48 13.34 22.20 -3.17
C GLU A 48 14.59 22.84 -2.54
N GLY A 49 15.78 22.28 -2.83
CA GLY A 49 17.05 22.77 -2.31
C GLY A 49 17.36 22.39 -0.87
N LYS A 50 16.65 21.37 -0.33
CA LYS A 50 16.84 20.87 1.03
C LYS A 50 17.46 19.48 1.01
N THR A 51 18.18 19.12 2.09
CA THR A 51 18.72 17.78 2.28
C THR A 51 17.98 17.05 3.41
N LYS A 52 18.15 15.73 3.49
CA LYS A 52 17.60 14.91 4.57
C LYS A 52 18.05 15.40 5.96
N GLN A 53 19.32 15.82 6.07
CA GLN A 53 19.88 16.36 7.31
C GLN A 53 19.30 17.72 7.69
N ASP A 54 18.99 18.56 6.71
CA ASP A 54 18.41 19.90 6.93
C ASP A 54 17.02 19.84 7.55
N LEU A 55 16.22 18.83 7.18
CA LEU A 55 14.87 18.65 7.68
C LEU A 55 14.79 18.01 9.07
N GLY A 56 15.79 17.20 9.44
CA GLY A 56 15.73 16.38 10.63
C GLY A 56 14.78 15.19 10.47
N ARG A 57 14.84 14.25 11.41
CA ARG A 57 14.09 12.99 11.33
C ARG A 57 12.57 13.18 11.31
N GLU A 58 12.05 14.04 12.18
CA GLU A 58 10.60 14.25 12.31
C GLU A 58 9.98 14.82 11.04
N LYS A 59 10.57 15.88 10.51
CA LYS A 59 10.11 16.51 9.26
C LYS A 59 10.27 15.59 8.06
N PHE A 60 11.33 14.81 8.01
CA PHE A 60 11.53 13.82 6.95
C PHE A 60 10.45 12.73 7.00
N LEU A 61 10.08 12.26 8.18
CA LEU A 61 8.99 11.31 8.35
C LEU A 61 7.64 11.88 7.93
N GLU A 62 7.36 13.15 8.24
CA GLU A 62 6.15 13.84 7.77
C GLU A 62 6.10 13.87 6.24
N GLU A 63 7.18 14.25 5.58
CA GLU A 63 7.28 14.24 4.11
C GLU A 63 7.10 12.83 3.52
N ALA A 64 7.67 11.82 4.16
CA ALA A 64 7.51 10.43 3.74
C ALA A 64 6.06 9.95 3.87
N TRP A 65 5.38 10.31 4.96
CA TRP A 65 3.97 9.99 5.15
C TRP A 65 3.08 10.70 4.14
N ASP A 66 3.31 11.99 3.87
CA ASP A 66 2.58 12.76 2.87
C ASP A 66 2.73 12.15 1.48
N TRP A 67 3.97 11.76 1.12
CA TRP A 67 4.24 11.07 -0.13
C TRP A 67 3.46 9.75 -0.23
N THR A 68 3.49 8.95 0.83
CA THR A 68 2.80 7.66 0.89
C THR A 68 1.30 7.82 0.75
N HIS A 69 0.69 8.78 1.42
CA HIS A 69 -0.75 9.05 1.31
C HIS A 69 -1.14 9.52 -0.09
N GLU A 70 -0.36 10.41 -0.68
CA GLU A 70 -0.63 10.94 -2.03
C GLU A 70 -0.57 9.83 -3.09
N TYR A 71 0.53 9.09 -3.14
CA TYR A 71 0.75 8.07 -4.17
C TYR A 71 -0.02 6.77 -3.94
N GLY A 72 -0.27 6.40 -2.70
CA GLY A 72 -1.17 5.29 -2.38
C GLY A 72 -2.57 5.51 -2.93
N GLY A 73 -3.09 6.72 -2.81
CA GLY A 73 -4.37 7.11 -3.41
C GLY A 73 -4.38 7.06 -4.93
N ILE A 74 -3.27 7.42 -5.57
CA ILE A 74 -3.12 7.35 -7.03
C ILE A 74 -3.16 5.90 -7.52
N ILE A 75 -2.46 4.99 -6.86
CA ILE A 75 -2.47 3.56 -7.21
C ILE A 75 -3.88 2.98 -7.16
N GLN A 76 -4.63 3.28 -6.12
CA GLN A 76 -6.02 2.83 -5.98
C GLN A 76 -6.94 3.41 -7.07
N LYS A 77 -6.75 4.67 -7.43
CA LYS A 77 -7.47 5.30 -8.55
C LYS A 77 -7.17 4.60 -9.87
N GLN A 78 -5.92 4.21 -10.10
CA GLN A 78 -5.52 3.45 -11.28
C GLN A 78 -6.18 2.07 -11.30
N GLN A 79 -6.22 1.35 -10.19
CA GLN A 79 -6.90 0.06 -10.07
C GLN A 79 -8.39 0.18 -10.32
N ARG A 80 -9.05 1.20 -9.79
CA ARG A 80 -10.47 1.49 -10.07
C ARG A 80 -10.71 1.78 -11.56
N LYS A 81 -9.79 2.49 -12.20
CA LYS A 81 -9.86 2.79 -13.62
C LYS A 81 -9.70 1.55 -14.49
N LEU A 82 -8.92 0.55 -14.05
CA LEU A 82 -8.83 -0.76 -14.68
C LEU A 82 -10.10 -1.61 -14.48
N GLY A 83 -10.99 -1.20 -13.58
CA GLY A 83 -12.24 -1.90 -13.32
C GLY A 83 -12.12 -3.01 -12.26
N CYS A 84 -11.08 -3.00 -11.43
CA CYS A 84 -10.90 -4.00 -10.38
C CYS A 84 -12.06 -3.99 -9.38
N SER A 85 -12.58 -5.18 -9.05
CA SER A 85 -13.76 -5.36 -8.20
C SER A 85 -13.42 -5.62 -6.73
N CYS A 86 -12.46 -4.86 -6.20
CA CYS A 86 -12.04 -4.91 -4.80
C CYS A 86 -13.10 -4.33 -3.84
N ASP A 87 -13.04 -4.76 -2.59
CA ASP A 87 -13.75 -4.09 -1.49
C ASP A 87 -12.95 -2.88 -1.02
N TRP A 88 -13.18 -1.73 -1.65
CA TRP A 88 -12.41 -0.51 -1.42
C TRP A 88 -12.58 0.08 -0.02
N GLU A 89 -13.71 -0.18 0.63
CA GLU A 89 -13.98 0.32 1.99
C GLU A 89 -13.10 -0.35 3.03
N ARG A 90 -12.69 -1.59 2.78
CA ARG A 90 -11.84 -2.38 3.69
C ARG A 90 -10.35 -2.32 3.32
N ASN A 91 -9.94 -1.35 2.55
CA ASN A 91 -8.54 -1.18 2.17
C ASN A 91 -7.63 -1.12 3.41
N ARG A 92 -6.52 -1.85 3.35
CA ARG A 92 -5.54 -1.93 4.43
C ARG A 92 -4.17 -1.44 3.95
N PHE A 93 -3.38 -0.99 4.91
CA PHE A 93 -2.02 -0.50 4.69
C PHE A 93 -1.08 -1.22 5.66
N THR A 94 0.08 -1.69 5.19
CA THR A 94 0.95 -2.58 5.98
C THR A 94 1.40 -2.01 7.33
N LEU A 95 1.53 -0.69 7.45
CA LEU A 95 1.86 -0.03 8.72
C LEU A 95 0.65 0.63 9.40
N ASP A 96 -0.59 0.33 8.97
CA ASP A 96 -1.74 0.80 9.73
C ASP A 96 -1.78 0.11 11.12
N GLU A 97 -2.53 0.69 12.04
CA GLU A 97 -2.59 0.21 13.42
C GLU A 97 -3.01 -1.26 13.51
N GLY A 98 -4.08 -1.64 12.81
CA GLY A 98 -4.59 -3.01 12.84
C GLY A 98 -3.62 -4.03 12.22
N MET A 99 -2.94 -3.67 11.14
CA MET A 99 -1.93 -4.54 10.52
C MET A 99 -0.67 -4.63 11.39
N SER A 100 -0.25 -3.55 12.02
CA SER A 100 0.88 -3.55 12.96
C SER A 100 0.62 -4.46 14.14
N ASP A 101 -0.58 -4.42 14.71
CA ASP A 101 -0.98 -5.32 15.80
C ASP A 101 -0.98 -6.78 15.36
N ALA A 102 -1.50 -7.07 14.18
CA ALA A 102 -1.50 -8.42 13.62
C ALA A 102 -0.08 -8.98 13.41
N VAL A 103 0.84 -8.15 12.91
CA VAL A 103 2.25 -8.52 12.73
C VAL A 103 2.91 -8.81 14.07
N LEU A 104 2.72 -7.97 15.06
CA LEU A 104 3.27 -8.15 16.41
C LEU A 104 2.72 -9.42 17.07
N GLU A 105 1.42 -9.66 16.97
CA GLU A 105 0.80 -10.87 17.50
C GLU A 105 1.40 -12.13 16.87
N GLN A 106 1.57 -12.14 15.57
CA GLN A 106 2.15 -13.28 14.86
C GLN A 106 3.62 -13.49 15.22
N PHE A 107 4.38 -12.41 15.37
CA PHE A 107 5.78 -12.49 15.83
C PHE A 107 5.88 -13.12 17.22
N ILE A 108 5.03 -12.70 18.16
CA ILE A 108 4.99 -13.24 19.50
C ILE A 108 4.67 -14.73 19.50
N LYS A 109 3.71 -15.16 18.68
CA LYS A 109 3.36 -16.58 18.52
C LYS A 109 4.55 -17.41 18.02
N PHE A 110 5.25 -16.94 17.02
CA PHE A 110 6.44 -17.63 16.51
C PHE A 110 7.56 -17.71 17.52
N PHE A 111 7.77 -16.64 18.26
CA PHE A 111 8.81 -16.61 19.32
C PHE A 111 8.48 -17.58 20.47
N SER A 112 7.21 -17.73 20.83
CA SER A 112 6.75 -18.58 21.94
C SER A 112 6.63 -20.06 21.58
N SER A 113 6.69 -20.40 20.32
CA SER A 113 6.68 -21.77 19.83
C SER A 113 8.10 -22.32 19.61
#